data_090359b765587c3b88b4310b4d9fea8a
#
_entry.id   090359b765587c3b88b4310b4d9fea8a
#
_cell.length_a   1.000
_cell.length_b   1.000
_cell.length_c   1.000
_cell.angle_alpha   90.00
_cell.angle_beta   90.00
_cell.angle_gamma   90.00
#
_symmetry.space_group_name_H-M   'P 1'
#
loop_
_entity.id
_entity.type
_entity.pdbx_description
1 polymer ?
#
loop_
_entity_poly.entity_id
_entity_poly.type
_entity_poly.pdbx_seq_one_letter_code
_entity_poly.pdbx_strand_id
1 'polypeptide(L)'
;MKNQSAVSRRKFIHHLSFASAILLGGNIQNLSAQEVGALKKKVRLRFAVASDAHYGQPDTPYEAMMDTIIQKINGFHQENPLDFCVMNGDIIHNEKQFMPQAKQKLDQFTMPFYVTRGNHDMVSPTFWQEVWGTPLNHQVEVKKSLVLLGDTATEAGKYVSPDLDWLKTQLDAHKKTKNIFLFLHIPQAKWTKNGIETPAFFELIKNYPNIRAVFHGHEHDQDGVQMVGKLPFLFDSHVGGSWGTPHKGFRVVELLNDGTLITYLMNPTDKLTELSYPA
;
A
#
# COMPACT_ATOMS: atom_id res chain seq x y z
N MET A 1 29.80 21.04 6.44
CA MET A 1 29.12 19.74 6.56
C MET A 1 28.22 19.80 7.76
N LYS A 2 26.91 20.03 7.57
CA LYS A 2 25.92 20.03 8.69
C LYS A 2 25.46 18.60 8.88
N ASN A 3 25.73 18.07 10.09
CA ASN A 3 25.19 16.79 10.55
C ASN A 3 23.67 16.79 10.39
N GLN A 4 23.16 15.93 9.49
CA GLN A 4 21.75 15.55 9.50
C GLN A 4 21.57 14.70 10.76
N SER A 5 20.96 15.29 11.79
CA SER A 5 20.65 14.60 13.03
C SER A 5 19.70 13.45 12.73
N ALA A 6 20.15 12.23 12.96
CA ALA A 6 19.28 11.07 12.99
C ALA A 6 18.07 11.37 13.88
N VAL A 7 16.86 11.17 13.35
CA VAL A 7 15.63 11.32 14.13
C VAL A 7 15.70 10.31 15.27
N SER A 8 15.83 10.80 16.50
CA SER A 8 15.99 9.91 17.64
C SER A 8 14.74 9.03 17.81
N ARG A 9 14.91 7.81 18.37
CA ARG A 9 13.79 6.89 18.71
C ARG A 9 12.67 7.60 19.47
N ARG A 10 13.00 8.61 20.25
CA ARG A 10 12.07 9.43 21.02
C ARG A 10 11.25 10.36 20.12
N LYS A 11 11.84 10.92 19.04
CA LYS A 11 11.12 11.72 18.04
C LYS A 11 10.20 10.85 17.17
N PHE A 12 10.64 9.65 16.76
CA PHE A 12 9.80 8.71 16.03
C PHE A 12 8.52 8.34 16.82
N ILE A 13 8.65 8.10 18.13
CA ILE A 13 7.51 7.76 19.00
C ILE A 13 6.53 8.95 19.13
N HIS A 14 7.02 10.19 19.11
CA HIS A 14 6.16 11.38 19.18
C HIS A 14 5.36 11.64 17.88
N HIS A 15 5.76 11.03 16.77
CA HIS A 15 5.09 11.20 15.47
C HIS A 15 3.98 10.17 15.21
N LEU A 16 3.89 9.13 16.04
CA LEU A 16 2.83 8.12 15.99
C LEU A 16 1.65 8.58 16.86
N SER A 17 0.71 9.35 16.29
CA SER A 17 -0.49 9.77 17.02
C SER A 17 -1.43 8.60 17.27
N PHE A 18 -1.64 7.72 16.29
CA PHE A 18 -2.47 6.52 16.39
C PHE A 18 -1.97 5.41 15.47
N ALA A 19 -1.93 4.19 16.01
CA ALA A 19 -1.80 2.98 15.24
C ALA A 19 -3.00 2.08 15.55
N SER A 20 -3.42 1.29 14.59
CA SER A 20 -4.47 0.30 14.79
C SER A 20 -3.90 -1.10 14.77
N ALA A 21 -4.25 -1.89 15.79
CA ALA A 21 -4.06 -3.33 15.78
C ALA A 21 -5.32 -4.00 15.27
N ILE A 22 -5.18 -4.80 14.22
CA ILE A 22 -6.26 -5.61 13.66
C ILE A 22 -6.00 -7.05 14.10
N LEU A 23 -6.83 -7.53 15.02
CA LEU A 23 -6.71 -8.87 15.59
C LEU A 23 -7.20 -9.93 14.60
N LEU A 24 -6.77 -11.16 14.77
CA LEU A 24 -7.22 -12.31 13.96
C LEU A 24 -8.75 -12.47 13.91
N GLY A 25 -9.44 -12.01 14.95
CA GLY A 25 -10.90 -11.98 15.03
C GLY A 25 -11.59 -10.88 14.23
N GLY A 26 -10.83 -9.96 13.61
CA GLY A 26 -11.35 -8.78 12.92
C GLY A 26 -11.65 -7.60 13.84
N ASN A 27 -11.41 -7.70 15.16
CA ASN A 27 -11.54 -6.58 16.07
C ASN A 27 -10.38 -5.59 15.85
N ILE A 28 -10.69 -4.30 15.89
CA ILE A 28 -9.71 -3.22 15.78
C ILE A 28 -9.52 -2.58 17.15
N GLN A 29 -8.26 -2.34 17.50
CA GLN A 29 -7.86 -1.65 18.72
C GLN A 29 -6.91 -0.51 18.36
N ASN A 30 -7.18 0.67 18.88
CA ASN A 30 -6.23 1.78 18.77
C ASN A 30 -5.08 1.57 19.75
N LEU A 31 -3.86 1.81 19.29
CA LEU A 31 -2.64 1.66 20.04
C LEU A 31 -1.96 3.01 20.18
N SER A 32 -1.48 3.32 21.39
CA SER A 32 -0.56 4.41 21.61
C SER A 32 0.82 4.10 21.03
N ALA A 33 1.62 5.12 20.80
CA ALA A 33 2.99 4.98 20.34
C ALA A 33 3.86 4.12 21.27
N GLN A 34 3.59 4.16 22.59
CA GLN A 34 4.30 3.34 23.57
C GLN A 34 3.94 1.85 23.42
N GLU A 35 2.68 1.52 23.19
CA GLU A 35 2.22 0.15 22.95
C GLU A 35 2.81 -0.41 21.65
N VAL A 36 2.80 0.36 20.56
CA VAL A 36 3.48 -0.02 19.31
C VAL A 36 4.97 -0.26 19.55
N GLY A 37 5.63 0.61 20.30
CA GLY A 37 7.04 0.45 20.67
C GLY A 37 7.32 -0.84 21.44
N ALA A 38 6.43 -1.24 22.35
CA ALA A 38 6.54 -2.49 23.11
C ALA A 38 6.39 -3.76 22.24
N LEU A 39 5.67 -3.65 21.11
CA LEU A 39 5.43 -4.77 20.20
C LEU A 39 6.54 -4.97 19.15
N LYS A 40 7.47 -4.05 18.99
CA LYS A 40 8.54 -4.11 17.96
C LYS A 40 9.31 -5.44 17.90
N LYS A 41 9.59 -6.06 19.05
CA LYS A 41 10.29 -7.34 19.13
C LYS A 41 9.46 -8.54 18.66
N LYS A 42 8.16 -8.37 18.47
CA LYS A 42 7.22 -9.39 18.01
C LYS A 42 6.93 -9.32 16.52
N VAL A 43 7.48 -8.33 15.83
CA VAL A 43 7.25 -8.13 14.40
C VAL A 43 7.97 -9.20 13.60
N ARG A 44 7.20 -9.95 12.80
CA ARG A 44 7.68 -11.01 11.91
C ARG A 44 7.88 -10.50 10.49
N LEU A 45 6.98 -9.65 10.01
CA LEU A 45 7.00 -9.05 8.68
C LEU A 45 6.64 -7.57 8.82
N ARG A 46 7.39 -6.71 8.17
CA ARG A 46 7.09 -5.28 8.10
C ARG A 46 7.22 -4.79 6.68
N PHE A 47 6.22 -4.08 6.19
CA PHE A 47 6.27 -3.49 4.86
C PHE A 47 5.61 -2.11 4.85
N ALA A 48 5.97 -1.33 3.83
CA ALA A 48 5.34 -0.05 3.54
C ALA A 48 4.43 -0.16 2.32
N VAL A 49 3.39 0.65 2.30
CA VAL A 49 2.51 0.82 1.14
C VAL A 49 2.39 2.32 0.86
N ALA A 50 2.68 2.69 -0.35
CA ALA A 50 2.50 4.02 -0.90
C ALA A 50 1.68 3.90 -2.19
N SER A 51 0.97 4.95 -2.58
CA SER A 51 0.17 4.95 -3.81
C SER A 51 0.01 6.36 -4.36
N ASP A 52 -0.50 6.46 -5.58
CA ASP A 52 -0.97 7.71 -6.14
C ASP A 52 0.11 8.80 -6.18
N ALA A 53 1.25 8.44 -6.78
CA ALA A 53 2.37 9.36 -6.93
C ALA A 53 2.14 10.39 -8.03
N HIS A 54 1.36 10.05 -9.05
CA HIS A 54 1.04 10.90 -10.19
C HIS A 54 2.26 11.62 -10.78
N TYR A 55 3.36 10.88 -10.93
CA TYR A 55 4.59 11.43 -11.48
C TYR A 55 4.35 11.95 -12.90
N GLY A 56 4.75 13.19 -13.16
CA GLY A 56 4.47 13.86 -14.42
C GLY A 56 3.15 14.66 -14.45
N GLN A 57 2.42 14.79 -13.33
CA GLN A 57 1.21 15.61 -13.31
C GLN A 57 1.55 17.09 -13.54
N PRO A 58 0.94 17.76 -14.56
CA PRO A 58 1.14 19.19 -14.79
C PRO A 58 0.87 20.04 -13.55
N ASP A 59 1.58 21.15 -13.44
CA ASP A 59 1.41 22.15 -12.38
C ASP A 59 1.61 21.62 -10.94
N THR A 60 2.30 20.47 -10.80
CA THR A 60 2.70 19.93 -9.50
C THR A 60 4.23 19.76 -9.43
N PRO A 61 4.83 19.85 -8.24
CA PRO A 61 6.25 19.53 -8.06
C PRO A 61 6.45 17.99 -7.93
N TYR A 62 5.94 17.22 -8.89
CA TYR A 62 5.87 15.75 -8.84
C TYR A 62 7.23 15.09 -8.58
N GLU A 63 8.34 15.63 -9.11
CA GLU A 63 9.67 15.10 -8.83
C GLU A 63 10.04 15.24 -7.36
N ALA A 64 9.85 16.44 -6.81
CA ALA A 64 10.14 16.70 -5.40
C ALA A 64 9.22 15.89 -4.45
N MET A 65 7.95 15.67 -4.84
CA MET A 65 7.03 14.81 -4.10
C MET A 65 7.52 13.37 -4.07
N MET A 66 7.93 12.82 -5.22
CA MET A 66 8.47 11.47 -5.33
C MET A 66 9.78 11.33 -4.55
N ASP A 67 10.70 12.27 -4.69
CA ASP A 67 11.97 12.27 -3.95
C ASP A 67 11.73 12.34 -2.44
N THR A 68 10.77 13.15 -2.00
CA THR A 68 10.40 13.27 -0.58
C THR A 68 9.91 11.94 -0.03
N ILE A 69 9.00 11.25 -0.70
CA ILE A 69 8.45 9.99 -0.19
C ILE A 69 9.51 8.89 -0.17
N ILE A 70 10.35 8.81 -1.19
CA ILE A 70 11.46 7.85 -1.23
C ILE A 70 12.42 8.09 -0.08
N GLN A 71 12.82 9.33 0.19
CA GLN A 71 13.67 9.68 1.32
C GLN A 71 13.02 9.32 2.66
N LYS A 72 11.71 9.55 2.82
CA LYS A 72 10.99 9.24 4.06
C LYS A 72 10.88 7.72 4.28
N ILE A 73 10.57 6.95 3.25
CA ILE A 73 10.50 5.49 3.35
C ILE A 73 11.89 4.88 3.61
N ASN A 74 12.93 5.36 2.91
CA ASN A 74 14.31 4.92 3.15
C ASN A 74 14.79 5.29 4.57
N GLY A 75 14.47 6.50 5.04
CA GLY A 75 14.77 6.92 6.42
C GLY A 75 14.06 6.07 7.47
N PHE A 76 12.78 5.74 7.22
CA PHE A 76 12.05 4.81 8.08
C PHE A 76 12.69 3.42 8.09
N HIS A 77 13.07 2.91 6.91
CA HIS A 77 13.73 1.61 6.75
C HIS A 77 15.04 1.51 7.54
N GLN A 78 15.85 2.57 7.58
CA GLN A 78 17.10 2.59 8.35
C GLN A 78 16.88 2.35 9.85
N GLU A 79 15.81 2.88 10.42
CA GLU A 79 15.50 2.74 11.83
C GLU A 79 14.61 1.52 12.14
N ASN A 80 13.73 1.17 11.21
CA ASN A 80 12.74 0.10 11.31
C ASN A 80 12.75 -0.72 10.01
N PRO A 81 13.62 -1.72 9.89
CA PRO A 81 13.80 -2.46 8.64
C PRO A 81 12.50 -2.96 8.04
N LEU A 82 12.22 -2.51 6.81
CA LEU A 82 11.12 -2.98 5.97
C LEU A 82 11.60 -4.20 5.18
N ASP A 83 10.74 -5.18 5.05
CA ASP A 83 10.99 -6.36 4.22
C ASP A 83 10.74 -6.08 2.74
N PHE A 84 9.79 -5.17 2.47
CA PHE A 84 9.49 -4.64 1.14
C PHE A 84 8.66 -3.36 1.23
N CYS A 85 8.50 -2.70 0.08
CA CYS A 85 7.54 -1.61 -0.14
C CYS A 85 6.65 -1.95 -1.34
N VAL A 86 5.40 -1.49 -1.35
CA VAL A 86 4.52 -1.54 -2.53
C VAL A 86 4.16 -0.12 -2.94
N MET A 87 4.33 0.20 -4.22
CA MET A 87 3.72 1.36 -4.86
C MET A 87 2.42 0.89 -5.51
N ASN A 88 1.30 1.18 -4.87
CA ASN A 88 -0.01 0.59 -5.17
C ASN A 88 -0.81 1.40 -6.20
N GLY A 89 -0.25 1.56 -7.41
CA GLY A 89 -0.91 2.17 -8.57
C GLY A 89 -0.82 3.69 -8.64
N ASP A 90 -1.24 4.22 -9.78
CA ASP A 90 -1.17 5.63 -10.15
C ASP A 90 0.23 6.21 -9.94
N ILE A 91 1.23 5.45 -10.45
CA ILE A 91 2.65 5.82 -10.37
C ILE A 91 2.90 7.06 -11.21
N ILE A 92 2.33 7.10 -12.43
CA ILE A 92 2.42 8.25 -13.34
C ILE A 92 1.06 8.93 -13.54
N HIS A 93 1.05 10.06 -14.23
CA HIS A 93 -0.17 10.78 -14.57
C HIS A 93 -0.39 10.78 -16.09
N ASN A 94 -1.05 9.71 -16.59
CA ASN A 94 -1.52 9.48 -17.96
C ASN A 94 -0.42 9.30 -19.04
N GLU A 95 0.69 9.97 -18.95
CA GLU A 95 1.68 10.08 -20.00
C GLU A 95 2.79 9.01 -19.84
N LYS A 96 2.74 7.97 -20.67
CA LYS A 96 3.63 6.79 -20.59
C LYS A 96 5.13 7.10 -20.57
N GLN A 97 5.58 8.22 -21.17
CA GLN A 97 6.99 8.63 -21.16
C GLN A 97 7.55 8.88 -19.77
N PHE A 98 6.69 9.14 -18.79
CA PHE A 98 7.10 9.32 -17.39
C PHE A 98 7.36 7.99 -16.65
N MET A 99 6.88 6.84 -17.17
CA MET A 99 7.02 5.56 -16.47
C MET A 99 8.49 5.14 -16.26
N PRO A 100 9.39 5.21 -17.26
CA PRO A 100 10.81 4.91 -17.04
C PRO A 100 11.47 5.88 -16.06
N GLN A 101 11.07 7.16 -16.06
CA GLN A 101 11.58 8.15 -15.14
C GLN A 101 11.13 7.88 -13.70
N ALA A 102 9.84 7.57 -13.52
CA ALA A 102 9.29 7.18 -12.23
C ALA A 102 9.98 5.91 -11.69
N LYS A 103 10.23 4.92 -12.57
CA LYS A 103 11.01 3.73 -12.20
C LYS A 103 12.41 4.10 -11.72
N GLN A 104 13.14 4.96 -12.43
CA GLN A 104 14.47 5.40 -12.02
C GLN A 104 14.46 6.07 -10.64
N LYS A 105 13.37 6.78 -10.28
CA LYS A 105 13.18 7.32 -8.94
C LYS A 105 12.97 6.19 -7.93
N LEU A 106 12.04 5.27 -8.19
CA LEU A 106 11.72 4.16 -7.28
C LEU A 106 12.88 3.18 -7.10
N ASP A 107 13.78 3.04 -8.09
CA ASP A 107 15.02 2.25 -7.96
C ASP A 107 15.98 2.78 -6.86
N GLN A 108 15.71 3.96 -6.29
CA GLN A 108 16.42 4.50 -5.14
C GLN A 108 15.91 3.96 -3.79
N PHE A 109 14.86 3.15 -3.77
CA PHE A 109 14.49 2.42 -2.56
C PHE A 109 15.63 1.48 -2.13
N THR A 110 15.91 1.47 -0.83
CA THR A 110 16.98 0.66 -0.24
C THR A 110 16.49 -0.72 0.25
N MET A 111 15.24 -1.04 0.00
CA MET A 111 14.61 -2.34 0.21
C MET A 111 13.96 -2.83 -1.09
N PRO A 112 13.61 -4.12 -1.21
CA PRO A 112 12.81 -4.61 -2.32
C PRO A 112 11.50 -3.85 -2.44
N PHE A 113 11.08 -3.52 -3.67
CA PHE A 113 9.78 -2.91 -3.91
C PHE A 113 9.03 -3.59 -5.05
N TYR A 114 7.72 -3.48 -5.01
CA TYR A 114 6.79 -4.04 -5.98
C TYR A 114 5.76 -2.99 -6.38
N VAL A 115 5.14 -3.16 -7.54
CA VAL A 115 4.23 -2.17 -8.11
C VAL A 115 2.95 -2.81 -8.61
N THR A 116 1.82 -2.10 -8.49
CA THR A 116 0.58 -2.39 -9.20
C THR A 116 0.29 -1.29 -10.21
N ARG A 117 -0.49 -1.59 -11.25
CA ARG A 117 -0.98 -0.57 -12.17
C ARG A 117 -2.24 0.09 -11.62
N GLY A 118 -2.29 1.43 -11.65
CA GLY A 118 -3.49 2.21 -11.41
C GLY A 118 -4.13 2.70 -12.72
N ASN A 119 -5.22 3.44 -12.60
CA ASN A 119 -5.96 3.91 -13.78
C ASN A 119 -5.27 5.08 -14.50
N HIS A 120 -4.41 5.82 -13.84
CA HIS A 120 -3.58 6.85 -14.47
C HIS A 120 -2.27 6.29 -15.07
N ASP A 121 -1.97 5.02 -14.83
CA ASP A 121 -0.84 4.33 -15.45
C ASP A 121 -1.25 3.78 -16.84
N MET A 122 -1.70 4.63 -17.73
CA MET A 122 -2.27 4.29 -19.03
C MET A 122 -1.24 3.68 -19.99
N VAL A 123 -0.77 2.48 -19.69
CA VAL A 123 0.23 1.74 -20.47
C VAL A 123 -0.26 0.33 -20.81
N SER A 124 0.20 -0.20 -21.93
CA SER A 124 -0.11 -1.59 -22.32
C SER A 124 0.58 -2.60 -21.39
N PRO A 125 0.07 -3.83 -21.27
CA PRO A 125 0.72 -4.90 -20.53
C PRO A 125 2.16 -5.16 -20.97
N THR A 126 2.42 -5.08 -22.28
CA THR A 126 3.76 -5.27 -22.85
C THR A 126 4.71 -4.17 -22.36
N PHE A 127 4.31 -2.89 -22.47
CA PHE A 127 5.13 -1.78 -22.01
C PHE A 127 5.35 -1.83 -20.49
N TRP A 128 4.33 -2.22 -19.72
CA TRP A 128 4.47 -2.44 -18.29
C TRP A 128 5.56 -3.46 -17.99
N GLN A 129 5.50 -4.62 -18.66
CA GLN A 129 6.49 -5.69 -18.46
C GLN A 129 7.89 -5.29 -18.90
N GLU A 130 8.02 -4.51 -19.98
CA GLU A 130 9.30 -3.96 -20.43
C GLU A 130 9.96 -3.05 -19.37
N VAL A 131 9.14 -2.22 -18.70
CA VAL A 131 9.65 -1.29 -17.68
C VAL A 131 9.89 -1.99 -16.34
N TRP A 132 8.92 -2.76 -15.84
CA TRP A 132 8.95 -3.31 -14.47
C TRP A 132 9.52 -4.73 -14.38
N GLY A 133 9.63 -5.45 -15.50
CA GLY A 133 10.13 -6.82 -15.53
C GLY A 133 9.14 -7.88 -15.03
N THR A 134 7.91 -7.48 -14.69
CA THR A 134 6.84 -8.36 -14.17
C THR A 134 5.54 -8.15 -14.94
N PRO A 135 4.69 -9.18 -15.09
CA PRO A 135 3.34 -8.99 -15.62
C PRO A 135 2.49 -8.14 -14.67
N LEU A 136 1.34 -7.63 -15.16
CA LEU A 136 0.40 -6.82 -14.37
C LEU A 136 -0.14 -7.59 -13.15
N ASN A 137 -0.51 -8.85 -13.35
CA ASN A 137 -0.89 -9.75 -12.27
C ASN A 137 0.32 -10.61 -11.90
N HIS A 138 0.84 -10.46 -10.69
CA HIS A 138 2.00 -11.23 -10.25
C HIS A 138 1.97 -11.48 -8.74
N GLN A 139 2.85 -12.37 -8.30
CA GLN A 139 2.96 -12.73 -6.90
C GLN A 139 4.42 -12.73 -6.44
N VAL A 140 4.60 -12.52 -5.15
CA VAL A 140 5.91 -12.60 -4.49
C VAL A 140 5.75 -13.28 -3.14
N GLU A 141 6.69 -14.15 -2.78
CA GLU A 141 6.77 -14.71 -1.44
C GLU A 141 7.81 -13.97 -0.59
N VAL A 142 7.38 -13.48 0.57
CA VAL A 142 8.26 -12.81 1.54
C VAL A 142 8.02 -13.39 2.92
N LYS A 143 9.06 -13.92 3.57
CA LYS A 143 9.00 -14.47 4.95
C LYS A 143 7.80 -15.41 5.18
N LYS A 144 7.55 -16.33 4.25
CA LYS A 144 6.41 -17.29 4.28
C LYS A 144 5.04 -16.61 4.26
N SER A 145 4.95 -15.41 3.77
CA SER A 145 3.71 -14.71 3.42
C SER A 145 3.66 -14.55 1.91
N LEU A 146 2.46 -14.60 1.34
CA LEU A 146 2.23 -14.37 -0.07
C LEU A 146 1.74 -12.94 -0.28
N VAL A 147 2.31 -12.26 -1.23
CA VAL A 147 1.90 -10.93 -1.71
C VAL A 147 1.36 -11.12 -3.11
N LEU A 148 0.08 -10.82 -3.30
CA LEU A 148 -0.60 -10.85 -4.60
C LEU A 148 -0.82 -9.42 -5.06
N LEU A 149 -0.35 -9.10 -6.25
CA LEU A 149 -0.49 -7.79 -6.88
C LEU A 149 -1.39 -7.97 -8.11
N GLY A 150 -2.60 -7.45 -8.04
CA GLY A 150 -3.64 -7.61 -9.05
C GLY A 150 -3.94 -6.31 -9.79
N ASP A 151 -4.10 -6.43 -11.09
CA ASP A 151 -4.48 -5.32 -11.96
C ASP A 151 -5.98 -5.04 -11.86
N THR A 152 -6.35 -3.77 -11.75
CA THR A 152 -7.75 -3.31 -11.63
C THR A 152 -8.07 -2.14 -12.55
N ALA A 153 -7.24 -1.90 -13.56
CA ALA A 153 -7.48 -0.88 -14.58
C ALA A 153 -7.20 -1.43 -15.97
N THR A 154 -7.84 -0.86 -16.98
CA THR A 154 -7.47 -1.13 -18.38
C THR A 154 -6.36 -0.20 -18.84
N GLU A 155 -5.76 -0.45 -20.01
CA GLU A 155 -4.80 0.45 -20.65
C GLU A 155 -5.38 1.87 -20.87
N ALA A 156 -6.69 1.98 -21.05
CA ALA A 156 -7.40 3.26 -21.22
C ALA A 156 -7.88 3.86 -19.87
N GLY A 157 -7.39 3.38 -18.74
CA GLY A 157 -7.72 3.90 -17.42
C GLY A 157 -9.13 3.56 -16.92
N LYS A 158 -9.85 2.61 -17.55
CA LYS A 158 -11.16 2.18 -17.04
C LYS A 158 -10.99 1.22 -15.87
N TYR A 159 -11.79 1.41 -14.82
CA TYR A 159 -11.80 0.55 -13.63
C TYR A 159 -12.40 -0.81 -13.96
N VAL A 160 -11.75 -1.87 -13.50
CA VAL A 160 -12.20 -3.25 -13.72
C VAL A 160 -12.02 -4.09 -12.44
N SER A 161 -12.78 -5.20 -12.38
CA SER A 161 -12.49 -6.26 -11.41
C SER A 161 -11.10 -6.84 -11.66
N PRO A 162 -10.37 -7.29 -10.63
CA PRO A 162 -9.18 -8.09 -10.85
C PRO A 162 -9.53 -9.36 -11.64
N ASP A 163 -8.54 -9.94 -12.30
CA ASP A 163 -8.67 -11.24 -12.96
C ASP A 163 -8.96 -12.32 -11.91
N LEU A 164 -10.23 -12.73 -11.84
CA LEU A 164 -10.72 -13.68 -10.81
C LEU A 164 -10.20 -15.10 -11.05
N ASP A 165 -9.92 -15.49 -12.28
CA ASP A 165 -9.40 -16.83 -12.60
C ASP A 165 -7.94 -16.93 -12.18
N TRP A 166 -7.14 -15.90 -12.48
CA TRP A 166 -5.77 -15.80 -11.98
C TRP A 166 -5.75 -15.78 -10.45
N LEU A 167 -6.56 -14.92 -9.83
CA LEU A 167 -6.60 -14.77 -8.37
C LEU A 167 -6.99 -16.10 -7.70
N LYS A 168 -8.03 -16.77 -8.24
CA LYS A 168 -8.46 -18.09 -7.75
C LYS A 168 -7.34 -19.12 -7.85
N THR A 169 -6.64 -19.15 -8.97
CA THR A 169 -5.52 -20.07 -9.21
C THR A 169 -4.42 -19.87 -8.16
N GLN A 170 -4.04 -18.60 -7.89
CA GLN A 170 -3.04 -18.30 -6.87
C GLN A 170 -3.51 -18.68 -5.46
N LEU A 171 -4.74 -18.33 -5.12
CA LEU A 171 -5.31 -18.63 -3.80
C LEU A 171 -5.45 -20.15 -3.57
N ASP A 172 -5.84 -20.90 -4.60
CA ASP A 172 -5.93 -22.37 -4.51
C ASP A 172 -4.55 -23.03 -4.32
N ALA A 173 -3.54 -22.56 -5.04
CA ALA A 173 -2.17 -23.05 -4.90
C ALA A 173 -1.59 -22.76 -3.50
N HIS A 174 -2.04 -21.67 -2.87
CA HIS A 174 -1.50 -21.18 -1.59
C HIS A 174 -2.45 -21.33 -0.39
N LYS A 175 -3.40 -22.28 -0.44
CA LYS A 175 -4.34 -22.55 0.68
C LYS A 175 -3.67 -22.82 2.03
N LYS A 176 -2.43 -23.34 2.01
CA LYS A 176 -1.64 -23.63 3.22
C LYS A 176 -0.81 -22.46 3.71
N THR A 177 -0.65 -21.41 2.90
CA THR A 177 0.05 -20.19 3.29
C THR A 177 -0.78 -19.44 4.33
N LYS A 178 -0.18 -19.14 5.49
CA LYS A 178 -0.93 -18.56 6.62
C LYS A 178 -1.35 -17.11 6.42
N ASN A 179 -0.58 -16.36 5.62
CA ASN A 179 -0.79 -14.93 5.44
C ASN A 179 -0.68 -14.58 3.98
N ILE A 180 -1.77 -14.07 3.42
CA ILE A 180 -1.84 -13.55 2.06
C ILE A 180 -2.23 -12.06 2.16
N PHE A 181 -1.50 -11.22 1.45
CA PHE A 181 -1.78 -9.80 1.32
C PHE A 181 -2.11 -9.51 -0.14
N LEU A 182 -3.22 -8.83 -0.38
CA LEU A 182 -3.71 -8.54 -1.73
C LEU A 182 -3.67 -7.04 -1.99
N PHE A 183 -3.02 -6.64 -3.07
CA PHE A 183 -2.90 -5.25 -3.50
C PHE A 183 -3.70 -5.03 -4.77
N LEU A 184 -4.67 -4.14 -4.70
CA LEU A 184 -5.59 -3.77 -5.77
C LEU A 184 -5.76 -2.26 -5.74
N HIS A 185 -5.37 -1.56 -6.79
CA HIS A 185 -5.43 -0.10 -6.78
C HIS A 185 -6.87 0.39 -6.60
N ILE A 186 -7.82 -0.06 -7.45
CA ILE A 186 -9.21 0.38 -7.42
C ILE A 186 -10.00 -0.35 -6.32
N PRO A 187 -10.76 0.37 -5.46
CA PRO A 187 -11.68 -0.25 -4.50
C PRO A 187 -12.76 -1.08 -5.18
N GLN A 188 -12.97 -2.30 -4.70
CA GLN A 188 -13.85 -3.29 -5.33
C GLN A 188 -15.28 -3.28 -4.80
N ALA A 189 -15.64 -2.26 -4.01
CA ALA A 189 -17.01 -1.95 -3.60
C ALA A 189 -17.25 -0.44 -3.62
N LYS A 190 -18.50 -0.02 -3.66
CA LYS A 190 -18.91 1.38 -3.65
C LYS A 190 -18.90 1.98 -2.24
N TRP A 191 -17.80 1.80 -1.52
CA TRP A 191 -17.57 2.53 -0.27
C TRP A 191 -17.33 4.02 -0.51
N THR A 192 -16.82 4.32 -1.69
CA THR A 192 -16.56 5.66 -2.18
C THR A 192 -17.26 5.86 -3.53
N LYS A 193 -17.35 7.10 -4.00
CA LYS A 193 -17.94 7.41 -5.32
C LYS A 193 -17.15 6.82 -6.49
N ASN A 194 -15.84 6.58 -6.31
CA ASN A 194 -14.95 6.10 -7.36
C ASN A 194 -14.69 4.57 -7.29
N GLY A 195 -15.16 3.88 -6.24
CA GLY A 195 -15.13 2.42 -6.18
C GLY A 195 -16.08 1.78 -7.20
N ILE A 196 -15.89 0.49 -7.46
CA ILE A 196 -16.75 -0.29 -8.36
C ILE A 196 -17.39 -1.47 -7.62
N GLU A 197 -18.60 -1.87 -8.06
CA GLU A 197 -19.27 -3.04 -7.51
C GLU A 197 -18.78 -4.32 -8.19
N THR A 198 -18.13 -5.19 -7.42
CA THR A 198 -17.61 -6.47 -7.91
C THR A 198 -18.02 -7.64 -7.00
N PRO A 199 -19.31 -8.01 -6.96
CA PRO A 199 -19.80 -9.06 -6.05
C PRO A 199 -19.06 -10.39 -6.21
N ALA A 200 -18.68 -10.77 -7.44
CA ALA A 200 -17.95 -12.00 -7.72
C ALA A 200 -16.56 -12.03 -7.04
N PHE A 201 -15.89 -10.89 -6.90
CA PHE A 201 -14.65 -10.79 -6.15
C PHE A 201 -14.85 -11.15 -4.67
N PHE A 202 -15.87 -10.58 -4.03
CA PHE A 202 -16.18 -10.87 -2.63
C PHE A 202 -16.61 -12.33 -2.43
N GLU A 203 -17.40 -12.88 -3.36
CA GLU A 203 -17.79 -14.30 -3.36
C GLU A 203 -16.58 -15.24 -3.46
N LEU A 204 -15.57 -14.83 -4.22
CA LEU A 204 -14.33 -15.58 -4.32
C LEU A 204 -13.56 -15.53 -3.00
N ILE A 205 -13.19 -14.32 -2.54
CA ILE A 205 -12.23 -14.15 -1.44
C ILE A 205 -12.75 -14.62 -0.08
N LYS A 206 -14.08 -14.66 0.15
CA LYS A 206 -14.66 -15.17 1.40
C LYS A 206 -14.28 -16.63 1.70
N ASN A 207 -13.89 -17.40 0.67
CA ASN A 207 -13.47 -18.79 0.80
C ASN A 207 -12.00 -18.96 1.23
N TYR A 208 -11.26 -17.87 1.38
CA TYR A 208 -9.82 -17.87 1.70
C TYR A 208 -9.53 -17.07 2.97
N PRO A 209 -9.79 -17.65 4.15
CA PRO A 209 -9.64 -16.94 5.44
C PRO A 209 -8.17 -16.60 5.78
N ASN A 210 -7.23 -17.06 4.99
CA ASN A 210 -5.82 -16.74 5.09
C ASN A 210 -5.44 -15.44 4.36
N ILE A 211 -6.36 -14.78 3.65
CA ILE A 211 -6.19 -13.38 3.24
C ILE A 211 -6.27 -12.51 4.49
N ARG A 212 -5.22 -11.73 4.74
CA ARG A 212 -5.03 -10.96 5.97
C ARG A 212 -5.43 -9.50 5.83
N ALA A 213 -5.25 -8.96 4.64
CA ALA A 213 -5.66 -7.60 4.30
C ALA A 213 -5.72 -7.44 2.77
N VAL A 214 -6.56 -6.51 2.33
CA VAL A 214 -6.60 -5.98 0.97
C VAL A 214 -6.23 -4.51 1.04
N PHE A 215 -5.39 -4.05 0.12
CA PHE A 215 -4.89 -2.68 0.07
C PHE A 215 -5.39 -1.98 -1.19
N HIS A 216 -5.83 -0.73 -1.03
CA HIS A 216 -6.31 0.12 -2.11
C HIS A 216 -5.57 1.47 -2.10
N GLY A 217 -5.23 1.97 -3.30
CA GLY A 217 -4.91 3.37 -3.56
C GLY A 217 -6.14 4.10 -4.07
N HIS A 218 -5.97 4.94 -5.11
CA HIS A 218 -7.02 5.59 -5.89
C HIS A 218 -7.79 6.71 -5.17
N GLU A 219 -8.12 6.51 -3.91
CA GLU A 219 -8.93 7.44 -3.12
C GLU A 219 -8.02 8.35 -2.29
N HIS A 220 -7.65 9.49 -2.88
CA HIS A 220 -6.75 10.46 -2.24
C HIS A 220 -7.32 11.10 -0.96
N ASP A 221 -8.62 10.99 -0.74
CA ASP A 221 -9.33 11.52 0.43
C ASP A 221 -9.64 10.44 1.48
N GLN A 222 -9.15 9.20 1.26
CA GLN A 222 -9.36 8.08 2.17
C GLN A 222 -8.02 7.49 2.64
N ASP A 223 -7.89 7.34 3.94
CA ASP A 223 -6.73 6.74 4.59
C ASP A 223 -7.12 5.74 5.70
N GLY A 224 -8.40 5.38 5.74
CA GLY A 224 -8.99 4.53 6.77
C GLY A 224 -8.95 3.05 6.48
N VAL A 225 -9.85 2.33 7.13
CA VAL A 225 -10.07 0.90 6.95
C VAL A 225 -11.56 0.61 6.83
N GLN A 226 -11.93 -0.21 5.85
CA GLN A 226 -13.27 -0.78 5.71
C GLN A 226 -13.22 -2.26 6.09
N MET A 227 -14.09 -2.69 6.99
CA MET A 227 -14.18 -4.10 7.38
C MET A 227 -15.27 -4.82 6.59
N VAL A 228 -14.94 -5.96 5.99
CA VAL A 228 -15.92 -6.90 5.44
C VAL A 228 -15.82 -8.21 6.24
N GLY A 229 -16.71 -8.40 7.17
CA GLY A 229 -16.58 -9.46 8.16
C GLY A 229 -15.33 -9.25 9.00
N LYS A 230 -14.34 -10.15 8.87
CA LYS A 230 -13.06 -10.08 9.58
C LYS A 230 -11.90 -9.56 8.71
N LEU A 231 -12.15 -9.34 7.43
CA LEU A 231 -11.13 -8.93 6.47
C LEU A 231 -11.07 -7.41 6.38
N PRO A 232 -9.92 -6.78 6.69
CA PRO A 232 -9.71 -5.37 6.51
C PRO A 232 -9.36 -5.03 5.05
N PHE A 233 -9.97 -3.98 4.54
CA PHE A 233 -9.64 -3.28 3.30
C PHE A 233 -9.06 -1.92 3.69
N LEU A 234 -7.79 -1.73 3.40
CA LEU A 234 -7.00 -0.60 3.86
C LEU A 234 -6.79 0.37 2.70
N PHE A 235 -7.12 1.63 2.93
CA PHE A 235 -6.85 2.70 1.98
C PHE A 235 -5.49 3.30 2.28
N ASP A 236 -4.64 3.37 1.27
CA ASP A 236 -3.29 3.87 1.41
C ASP A 236 -3.29 5.37 1.13
N SER A 237 -2.69 6.14 1.99
CA SER A 237 -2.55 7.58 1.75
C SER A 237 -1.85 7.82 0.41
N HIS A 238 -2.13 8.96 -0.23
CA HIS A 238 -1.48 9.34 -1.48
C HIS A 238 -0.13 10.01 -1.24
N VAL A 239 0.80 9.88 -2.18
CA VAL A 239 2.13 10.49 -2.09
C VAL A 239 2.33 11.66 -3.03
N GLY A 240 1.48 11.80 -4.03
CA GLY A 240 1.50 12.87 -5.03
C GLY A 240 0.11 13.41 -5.35
N GLY A 241 -0.01 13.99 -6.52
CA GLY A 241 -1.26 14.58 -6.98
C GLY A 241 -1.56 15.96 -6.37
N SER A 242 -2.49 16.67 -7.01
CA SER A 242 -2.92 18.03 -6.61
C SER A 242 -4.21 18.05 -5.79
N TRP A 243 -4.81 16.91 -5.49
CA TRP A 243 -6.10 16.78 -4.78
C TRP A 243 -6.01 15.73 -3.67
N GLY A 244 -7.07 15.64 -2.87
CA GLY A 244 -7.19 14.68 -1.76
C GLY A 244 -6.92 15.32 -0.40
N THR A 245 -6.46 14.52 0.54
CA THR A 245 -6.10 15.01 1.88
C THR A 245 -4.92 15.99 1.82
N PRO A 246 -4.83 16.94 2.75
CA PRO A 246 -3.67 17.82 2.82
C PRO A 246 -2.38 17.07 3.20
N HIS A 247 -2.51 15.85 3.71
CA HIS A 247 -1.41 15.01 4.15
C HIS A 247 -1.05 13.99 3.08
N LYS A 248 0.23 13.98 2.70
CA LYS A 248 0.83 13.01 1.80
C LYS A 248 1.74 12.10 2.61
N GLY A 249 1.62 10.78 2.41
CA GLY A 249 2.37 9.85 3.24
C GLY A 249 2.32 8.42 2.75
N PHE A 250 2.67 7.49 3.60
CA PHE A 250 2.65 6.06 3.33
C PHE A 250 2.14 5.29 4.54
N ARG A 251 1.58 4.15 4.30
CA ARG A 251 1.13 3.21 5.34
C ARG A 251 2.27 2.26 5.70
N VAL A 252 2.41 1.98 6.99
CA VAL A 252 3.24 0.88 7.50
C VAL A 252 2.33 -0.23 8.00
N VAL A 253 2.70 -1.45 7.70
CA VAL A 253 2.01 -2.66 8.16
C VAL A 253 3.02 -3.58 8.82
N GLU A 254 2.70 -4.05 10.02
CA GLU A 254 3.49 -4.98 10.80
C GLU A 254 2.66 -6.22 11.15
N LEU A 255 3.10 -7.37 10.69
CA LEU A 255 2.53 -8.66 11.09
C LEU A 255 3.30 -9.19 12.30
N LEU A 256 2.61 -9.39 13.40
CA LEU A 256 3.20 -9.96 14.60
C LEU A 256 3.25 -11.50 14.56
N ASN A 257 4.02 -12.09 15.46
CA ASN A 257 4.16 -13.55 15.58
C ASN A 257 2.83 -14.27 15.90
N ASP A 258 1.91 -13.60 16.62
CA ASP A 258 0.59 -14.11 16.94
C ASP A 258 -0.45 -13.92 15.82
N GLY A 259 -0.04 -13.28 14.72
CA GLY A 259 -0.89 -12.98 13.57
C GLY A 259 -1.66 -11.66 13.67
N THR A 260 -1.49 -10.87 14.71
CA THR A 260 -2.03 -9.51 14.77
C THR A 260 -1.39 -8.64 13.70
N LEU A 261 -2.18 -7.83 13.00
CA LEU A 261 -1.71 -6.78 12.11
C LEU A 261 -1.72 -5.45 12.86
N ILE A 262 -0.60 -4.76 12.85
CA ILE A 262 -0.53 -3.35 13.26
C ILE A 262 -0.38 -2.52 12.01
N THR A 263 -1.15 -1.45 11.89
CA THR A 263 -1.05 -0.52 10.77
C THR A 263 -1.15 0.91 11.24
N TYR A 264 -0.40 1.78 10.58
CA TYR A 264 -0.39 3.22 10.83
C TYR A 264 0.09 3.97 9.59
N LEU A 265 -0.27 5.24 9.52
CA LEU A 265 0.16 6.13 8.47
C LEU A 265 1.37 6.95 8.90
N MET A 266 2.34 7.05 8.00
CA MET A 266 3.50 7.93 8.13
C MET A 266 3.34 9.08 7.15
N ASN A 267 3.21 10.28 7.69
CA ASN A 267 3.03 11.47 6.87
C ASN A 267 4.36 12.21 6.71
N PRO A 268 4.73 12.65 5.49
CA PRO A 268 5.93 13.46 5.29
C PRO A 268 5.97 14.75 6.13
N THR A 269 4.82 15.25 6.56
CA THR A 269 4.71 16.46 7.41
C THR A 269 4.70 16.17 8.90
N ASP A 270 5.01 14.94 9.28
CA ASP A 270 5.07 14.49 10.68
C ASP A 270 3.70 14.46 11.41
N LYS A 271 2.59 14.52 10.68
CA LYS A 271 1.25 14.28 11.23
C LYS A 271 0.77 12.90 10.83
N LEU A 272 0.19 12.20 11.77
CA LEU A 272 -0.60 11.02 11.51
C LEU A 272 -2.05 11.42 11.36
N THR A 273 -2.70 10.97 10.31
CA THR A 273 -4.14 11.08 10.19
C THR A 273 -4.81 10.02 11.04
N GLU A 274 -5.89 10.40 11.71
CA GLU A 274 -6.77 9.43 12.35
C GLU A 274 -7.31 8.49 11.28
N LEU A 275 -7.34 7.19 11.58
CA LEU A 275 -8.05 6.23 10.73
C LEU A 275 -9.53 6.58 10.79
N SER A 276 -10.07 7.14 9.71
CA SER A 276 -11.51 7.29 9.57
C SER A 276 -12.11 5.94 9.21
N TYR A 277 -13.17 5.56 9.90
CA TYR A 277 -13.98 4.42 9.49
C TYR A 277 -15.04 4.96 8.55
N PRO A 278 -15.07 4.54 7.27
CA PRO A 278 -16.21 4.85 6.42
C PRO A 278 -17.46 4.27 7.08
N ALA A 279 -18.50 5.10 7.23
CA ALA A 279 -19.75 4.73 7.87
C ALA A 279 -20.53 3.68 7.06
#